data_28476e5a33bcf49be8212e56cccb96a8
#
_entry.id   28476e5a33bcf49be8212e56cccb96a8
#
_cell.length_a   1.000
_cell.length_b   1.000
_cell.length_c   1.000
_cell.angle_alpha   90.00
_cell.angle_beta   90.00
_cell.angle_gamma   90.00
#
_symmetry.space_group_name_H-M   'P 1'
#
loop_
_entity.id
_entity.type
_entity.pdbx_description
1 polymer ?
#
loop_
_entity_poly.entity_id
_entity_poly.type
_entity_poly.pdbx_seq_one_letter_code
_entity_poly.pdbx_strand_id
1 'polypeptide(L)'
;MERLAKLSGLSHAKKDHLIHSLWSIIGELRQEVSGLREQAHRLEIEKTSLQAQAAKNSSNSSKPPASDGLRKTRSLRKQGERPVGGVPGHKGSTLERSATPEHIVEHLPLPQCEACGTRLEPGEYQARQVFDLPQPVLEVTEHRAWQARCDCGHLQQGVFPDEVKAPVQYGARFKAAVVYLTQYQMLPAKRTGELLEALCGTHPSTGTVMNLIEQGRRRLEAPHRALAEALLRQPVVGADETGARVEGRLHWLHVLASESLSWLSVHPKRGLLAFEELGVLPRFRNILVHDGFKSYAKLECAHALCNAHLLRELTFQAEFRQQDWAKAMIGLLCEALKTTRLHPQGLSQSQVEDLRSRYEAVLEGGWKLNPPEPPDGGPGRTAQTDTVNLLRRLQDGADEVLHFTRNPQVTFTNNEAEREVRMPKVKLKVAGCFRTPWGVQAFCITRSYLSTLKKQGRELLPSLEATFNGDDPLMGLDI
;
A
#
# COMPACT_ATOMS: atom_id res chain seq x y z
N MET A 1 -62.31 29.50 33.59
CA MET A 1 -62.83 30.64 34.37
C MET A 1 -63.09 30.33 35.83
N GLU A 2 -63.59 29.13 36.21
CA GLU A 2 -63.80 28.74 37.64
C GLU A 2 -62.55 28.77 38.56
N ARG A 3 -61.34 28.54 38.03
CA ARG A 3 -60.08 28.57 38.82
C ARG A 3 -59.64 29.99 39.15
N LEU A 4 -60.02 31.02 38.37
CA LEU A 4 -59.69 32.42 38.63
C LEU A 4 -60.59 33.04 39.68
N ALA A 5 -61.86 32.57 39.77
CA ALA A 5 -62.84 33.03 40.80
C ALA A 5 -62.41 32.62 42.22
N LYS A 6 -61.66 31.50 42.40
CA LYS A 6 -61.11 31.07 43.71
C LYS A 6 -59.94 31.91 44.21
N LEU A 7 -59.26 32.63 43.33
CA LEU A 7 -58.12 33.48 43.69
C LEU A 7 -58.56 34.87 44.24
N SER A 8 -59.72 35.35 43.81
CA SER A 8 -60.25 36.65 44.29
C SER A 8 -60.63 36.65 45.75
N GLY A 9 -60.97 35.49 46.34
CA GLY A 9 -61.35 35.35 47.74
C GLY A 9 -60.18 35.16 48.74
N LEU A 10 -58.89 35.10 48.25
CA LEU A 10 -57.74 34.92 49.12
C LEU A 10 -57.30 36.27 49.75
N SER A 11 -56.82 36.21 51.00
CA SER A 11 -56.22 37.36 51.66
C SER A 11 -54.90 37.76 50.96
N HIS A 12 -54.49 39.07 51.05
CA HIS A 12 -53.25 39.53 50.44
C HIS A 12 -52.05 38.69 50.81
N ALA A 13 -51.86 38.31 52.06
CA ALA A 13 -50.76 37.45 52.51
C ALA A 13 -50.76 36.04 51.86
N LYS A 14 -51.94 35.44 51.57
CA LYS A 14 -52.00 34.17 50.86
C LYS A 14 -51.73 34.31 49.36
N LYS A 15 -52.08 35.45 48.77
CA LYS A 15 -51.73 35.77 47.39
C LYS A 15 -50.21 35.99 47.22
N ASP A 16 -49.59 36.70 48.13
CA ASP A 16 -48.15 36.95 48.13
C ASP A 16 -47.36 35.65 48.29
N HIS A 17 -47.78 34.76 49.19
CA HIS A 17 -47.20 33.43 49.39
C HIS A 17 -47.31 32.58 48.14
N LEU A 18 -48.46 32.58 47.45
CA LEU A 18 -48.66 31.87 46.19
C LEU A 18 -47.80 32.40 45.07
N ILE A 19 -47.65 33.75 44.97
CA ILE A 19 -46.79 34.40 44.00
C ILE A 19 -45.35 34.01 44.23
N HIS A 20 -44.87 34.05 45.47
CA HIS A 20 -43.51 33.64 45.82
C HIS A 20 -43.25 32.16 45.48
N SER A 21 -44.20 31.26 45.81
CA SER A 21 -44.11 29.82 45.43
C SER A 21 -44.03 29.62 43.93
N LEU A 22 -44.87 30.34 43.15
CA LEU A 22 -44.86 30.27 41.72
C LEU A 22 -43.56 30.80 41.12
N TRP A 23 -42.99 31.90 41.68
CA TRP A 23 -41.69 32.41 41.25
C TRP A 23 -40.57 31.43 41.51
N SER A 24 -40.57 30.71 42.67
CA SER A 24 -39.62 29.64 42.97
C SER A 24 -39.71 28.54 41.92
N ILE A 25 -40.92 28.02 41.67
CA ILE A 25 -41.18 26.95 40.67
C ILE A 25 -40.74 27.42 39.26
N ILE A 26 -41.04 28.66 38.87
CA ILE A 26 -40.58 29.22 37.60
C ILE A 26 -39.05 29.28 37.52
N GLY A 27 -38.38 29.62 38.64
CA GLY A 27 -36.93 29.63 38.73
C GLY A 27 -36.33 28.23 38.52
N GLU A 28 -36.87 27.24 39.23
CA GLU A 28 -36.46 25.82 39.12
C GLU A 28 -36.68 25.27 37.69
N LEU A 29 -37.86 25.50 37.12
CA LEU A 29 -38.15 25.09 35.76
C LEU A 29 -37.26 25.75 34.70
N ARG A 30 -36.90 27.02 34.88
CA ARG A 30 -35.94 27.73 34.02
C ARG A 30 -34.56 27.10 34.08
N GLN A 31 -34.09 26.73 35.26
CA GLN A 31 -32.79 26.03 35.43
C GLN A 31 -32.83 24.63 34.78
N GLU A 32 -33.92 23.88 34.98
CA GLU A 32 -34.10 22.55 34.38
C GLU A 32 -34.14 22.64 32.86
N VAL A 33 -34.90 23.60 32.28
CA VAL A 33 -34.96 23.82 30.84
C VAL A 33 -33.59 24.23 30.29
N SER A 34 -32.82 25.04 31.01
CA SER A 34 -31.45 25.39 30.61
C SER A 34 -30.54 24.16 30.59
N GLY A 35 -30.59 23.34 31.64
CA GLY A 35 -29.82 22.08 31.73
C GLY A 35 -30.19 21.08 30.63
N LEU A 36 -31.49 20.92 30.36
CA LEU A 36 -31.96 20.04 29.28
C LEU A 36 -31.54 20.56 27.89
N ARG A 37 -31.53 21.84 27.66
CA ARG A 37 -31.02 22.44 26.40
C ARG A 37 -29.52 22.17 26.21
N GLU A 38 -28.72 22.33 27.25
CA GLU A 38 -27.30 22.01 27.20
C GLU A 38 -27.08 20.51 26.95
N GLN A 39 -27.85 19.65 27.60
CA GLN A 39 -27.77 18.20 27.39
C GLN A 39 -28.18 17.82 25.96
N ALA A 40 -29.26 18.37 25.44
CA ALA A 40 -29.71 18.16 24.06
C ALA A 40 -28.63 18.60 23.06
N HIS A 41 -28.03 19.75 23.28
CA HIS A 41 -26.93 20.25 22.43
C HIS A 41 -25.71 19.31 22.45
N ARG A 42 -25.30 18.83 23.64
CA ARG A 42 -24.20 17.83 23.74
C ARG A 42 -24.53 16.53 22.98
N LEU A 43 -25.74 16.01 23.17
CA LEU A 43 -26.18 14.78 22.47
C LEU A 43 -26.25 14.98 20.96
N GLU A 44 -26.60 16.15 20.47
CA GLU A 44 -26.65 16.47 19.04
C GLU A 44 -25.24 16.53 18.44
N ILE A 45 -24.26 17.09 19.16
CA ILE A 45 -22.83 17.06 18.79
C ILE A 45 -22.32 15.63 18.76
N GLU A 46 -22.59 14.83 19.79
CA GLU A 46 -22.17 13.44 19.87
C GLU A 46 -22.78 12.59 18.74
N LYS A 47 -24.08 12.72 18.51
CA LYS A 47 -24.80 12.08 17.40
C LYS A 47 -24.16 12.42 16.06
N THR A 48 -23.88 13.70 15.82
CA THR A 48 -23.25 14.17 14.58
C THR A 48 -21.85 13.59 14.42
N SER A 49 -21.08 13.50 15.51
CA SER A 49 -19.75 12.87 15.53
C SER A 49 -19.82 11.38 15.21
N LEU A 50 -20.73 10.65 15.83
CA LEU A 50 -20.94 9.21 15.58
C LEU A 50 -21.41 8.94 14.15
N GLN A 51 -22.34 9.75 13.63
CA GLN A 51 -22.77 9.67 12.24
C GLN A 51 -21.62 9.91 11.27
N ALA A 52 -20.77 10.91 11.55
CA ALA A 52 -19.56 11.18 10.76
C ALA A 52 -18.57 10.01 10.80
N GLN A 53 -18.37 9.38 11.96
CA GLN A 53 -17.51 8.20 12.08
C GLN A 53 -18.08 6.99 11.32
N ALA A 54 -19.39 6.77 11.38
CA ALA A 54 -20.07 5.69 10.66
C ALA A 54 -20.05 5.89 9.13
N ALA A 55 -20.10 7.13 8.66
CA ALA A 55 -20.04 7.47 7.24
C ALA A 55 -18.62 7.37 6.63
N LYS A 56 -17.55 7.35 7.45
CA LYS A 56 -16.17 7.23 6.97
C LYS A 56 -15.88 5.83 6.43
N ASN A 57 -15.45 5.74 5.18
CA ASN A 57 -15.02 4.54 4.47
C ASN A 57 -13.71 4.80 3.69
N SER A 58 -13.22 3.84 2.92
CA SER A 58 -11.96 3.97 2.17
C SER A 58 -12.01 4.97 1.01
N SER A 59 -13.19 5.37 0.57
CA SER A 59 -13.33 6.34 -0.53
C SER A 59 -13.34 7.79 -0.05
N ASN A 60 -13.66 8.03 1.24
CA ASN A 60 -13.81 9.36 1.81
C ASN A 60 -12.99 9.59 3.08
N SER A 61 -12.06 8.69 3.40
CA SER A 61 -11.17 8.81 4.56
C SER A 61 -9.87 8.05 4.33
N SER A 62 -8.93 8.17 5.24
CA SER A 62 -7.68 7.39 5.25
C SER A 62 -7.85 5.92 5.67
N LYS A 63 -9.10 5.45 5.88
CA LYS A 63 -9.35 4.03 6.18
C LYS A 63 -8.94 3.16 4.99
N PRO A 64 -8.25 2.03 5.23
CA PRO A 64 -7.87 1.13 4.15
C PRO A 64 -9.11 0.43 3.56
N PRO A 65 -9.13 0.08 2.25
CA PRO A 65 -10.26 -0.64 1.63
C PRO A 65 -10.68 -1.91 2.36
N ALA A 66 -9.76 -2.54 3.07
CA ALA A 66 -10.05 -3.72 3.88
C ALA A 66 -10.99 -3.45 5.07
N SER A 67 -11.15 -2.21 5.51
CA SER A 67 -12.07 -1.81 6.59
C SER A 67 -13.51 -1.65 6.13
N ASP A 68 -13.77 -1.61 4.82
CA ASP A 68 -15.12 -1.45 4.26
C ASP A 68 -15.93 -2.77 4.25
N GLY A 69 -15.31 -3.88 4.67
CA GLY A 69 -15.94 -5.20 4.66
C GLY A 69 -16.27 -5.65 3.23
N LEU A 70 -17.50 -6.14 3.03
CA LEU A 70 -18.00 -6.60 1.72
C LEU A 70 -18.63 -5.46 0.88
N ARG A 71 -18.60 -4.22 1.34
CA ARG A 71 -19.15 -3.08 0.59
C ARG A 71 -18.31 -2.83 -0.65
N LYS A 72 -18.97 -2.64 -1.80
CA LYS A 72 -18.30 -2.25 -3.05
C LYS A 72 -17.69 -0.86 -2.88
N THR A 73 -16.37 -0.77 -2.98
CA THR A 73 -15.66 0.51 -2.92
C THR A 73 -16.06 1.37 -4.11
N ARG A 74 -16.49 2.62 -3.84
CA ARG A 74 -16.74 3.61 -4.91
C ARG A 74 -15.39 4.11 -5.42
N SER A 75 -15.19 4.05 -6.73
CA SER A 75 -14.09 4.75 -7.38
C SER A 75 -14.39 6.25 -7.42
N LEU A 76 -13.39 7.09 -7.10
CA LEU A 76 -13.48 8.55 -7.31
C LEU A 76 -13.50 8.94 -8.80
N ARG A 77 -13.32 7.97 -9.71
CA ARG A 77 -13.46 8.18 -11.15
C ARG A 77 -14.93 8.33 -11.50
N LYS A 78 -15.28 9.35 -12.28
CA LYS A 78 -16.64 9.50 -12.80
C LYS A 78 -17.05 8.25 -13.56
N GLN A 79 -18.18 7.65 -13.19
CA GLN A 79 -18.79 6.56 -13.94
C GLN A 79 -19.27 7.12 -15.29
N GLY A 80 -18.90 6.46 -16.39
CA GLY A 80 -19.40 6.80 -17.72
C GLY A 80 -18.39 7.43 -18.68
N GLU A 81 -17.23 7.90 -18.24
CA GLU A 81 -16.21 8.46 -19.15
C GLU A 81 -15.41 7.39 -19.93
N ARG A 82 -15.48 6.12 -19.54
CA ARG A 82 -14.86 5.02 -20.27
C ARG A 82 -15.79 3.80 -20.27
N PRO A 83 -15.99 3.13 -21.40
CA PRO A 83 -16.75 1.90 -21.44
C PRO A 83 -16.12 0.81 -20.60
N VAL A 84 -16.94 -0.09 -20.05
CA VAL A 84 -16.47 -1.26 -19.33
C VAL A 84 -15.84 -2.19 -20.38
N GLY A 85 -14.52 -2.42 -20.26
CA GLY A 85 -13.75 -3.23 -21.22
C GLY A 85 -12.49 -2.53 -21.71
N GLY A 86 -11.86 -3.08 -22.73
CA GLY A 86 -10.67 -2.49 -23.36
C GLY A 86 -10.98 -1.14 -24.02
N VAL A 87 -10.08 -0.18 -23.89
CA VAL A 87 -10.18 1.11 -24.59
C VAL A 87 -9.94 0.87 -26.08
N PRO A 88 -10.74 1.46 -27.01
CA PRO A 88 -10.42 1.40 -28.43
C PRO A 88 -8.98 1.83 -28.70
N GLY A 89 -8.22 1.01 -29.44
CA GLY A 89 -6.79 1.23 -29.69
C GLY A 89 -5.83 0.61 -28.65
N HIS A 90 -6.34 -0.01 -27.58
CA HIS A 90 -5.49 -0.82 -26.71
C HIS A 90 -5.09 -2.12 -27.43
N LYS A 91 -3.79 -2.34 -27.66
CA LYS A 91 -3.29 -3.63 -28.14
C LYS A 91 -3.67 -4.70 -27.11
N GLY A 92 -4.62 -5.55 -27.45
CA GLY A 92 -4.94 -6.72 -26.65
C GLY A 92 -3.71 -7.63 -26.58
N SER A 93 -3.43 -8.20 -25.42
CA SER A 93 -2.46 -9.29 -25.30
C SER A 93 -3.18 -10.59 -25.66
N THR A 94 -3.09 -10.99 -26.93
CA THR A 94 -3.55 -12.28 -27.41
C THR A 94 -2.37 -13.23 -27.53
N LEU A 95 -2.62 -14.52 -27.37
CA LEU A 95 -1.62 -15.55 -27.59
C LEU A 95 -1.20 -15.53 -29.08
N GLU A 96 0.04 -15.21 -29.35
CA GLU A 96 0.61 -15.14 -30.69
C GLU A 96 1.23 -16.47 -31.05
N ARG A 97 1.26 -16.79 -32.37
CA ARG A 97 1.89 -18.01 -32.85
C ARG A 97 3.41 -17.94 -32.69
N SER A 98 4.01 -19.03 -32.19
CA SER A 98 5.46 -19.21 -32.19
C SER A 98 5.96 -19.42 -33.62
N ALA A 99 7.05 -18.75 -34.00
CA ALA A 99 7.72 -19.00 -35.26
C ALA A 99 8.53 -20.31 -35.21
N THR A 100 8.91 -20.77 -34.03
CA THR A 100 9.75 -21.95 -33.79
C THR A 100 9.08 -22.86 -32.75
N PRO A 101 8.08 -23.68 -33.14
CA PRO A 101 7.49 -24.65 -32.23
C PRO A 101 8.49 -25.77 -31.91
N GLU A 102 8.55 -26.20 -30.63
CA GLU A 102 9.45 -27.26 -30.15
C GLU A 102 9.09 -28.63 -30.72
N HIS A 103 7.81 -28.85 -30.98
CA HIS A 103 7.29 -30.12 -31.53
C HIS A 103 6.36 -29.85 -32.71
N ILE A 104 6.53 -30.64 -33.75
CA ILE A 104 5.65 -30.64 -34.92
C ILE A 104 5.02 -32.04 -35.01
N VAL A 105 3.70 -32.09 -35.04
CA VAL A 105 2.93 -33.32 -35.24
C VAL A 105 2.19 -33.16 -36.57
N GLU A 106 2.51 -34.05 -37.54
CA GLU A 106 1.88 -34.06 -38.85
C GLU A 106 0.68 -35.00 -38.87
N HIS A 107 -0.45 -34.49 -39.28
CA HIS A 107 -1.65 -35.27 -39.53
C HIS A 107 -1.83 -35.40 -41.07
N LEU A 108 -1.35 -36.50 -41.61
CA LEU A 108 -1.43 -36.74 -43.04
C LEU A 108 -2.86 -37.19 -43.45
N PRO A 109 -3.33 -36.82 -44.65
CA PRO A 109 -4.56 -37.34 -45.18
C PRO A 109 -4.44 -38.86 -45.46
N LEU A 110 -5.55 -39.52 -45.66
CA LEU A 110 -5.53 -40.91 -46.05
C LEU A 110 -4.73 -41.07 -47.36
N PRO A 111 -3.93 -42.13 -47.48
CA PRO A 111 -3.04 -42.32 -48.64
C PRO A 111 -3.80 -42.56 -49.97
N GLN A 112 -5.10 -42.76 -49.87
CA GLN A 112 -6.00 -43.02 -51.07
C GLN A 112 -7.27 -42.19 -50.93
N CYS A 113 -7.76 -41.68 -52.04
CA CYS A 113 -9.02 -40.97 -52.12
C CYS A 113 -10.20 -41.90 -51.80
N GLU A 114 -11.02 -41.60 -50.84
CA GLU A 114 -12.18 -42.40 -50.46
C GLU A 114 -13.24 -42.52 -51.56
N ALA A 115 -13.28 -41.57 -52.50
CA ALA A 115 -14.27 -41.55 -53.57
C ALA A 115 -13.83 -42.30 -54.80
N CYS A 116 -12.52 -42.35 -55.18
CA CYS A 116 -12.05 -42.91 -56.41
C CYS A 116 -10.83 -43.86 -56.29
N GLY A 117 -10.26 -44.02 -55.07
CA GLY A 117 -9.12 -44.90 -54.82
C GLY A 117 -7.76 -44.39 -55.34
N THR A 118 -7.69 -43.24 -55.97
CA THR A 118 -6.42 -42.63 -56.39
C THR A 118 -5.52 -42.36 -55.28
N ARG A 119 -4.22 -42.65 -55.39
CA ARG A 119 -3.19 -42.29 -54.38
C ARG A 119 -3.07 -40.78 -54.25
N LEU A 120 -3.07 -40.30 -52.99
CA LEU A 120 -2.95 -38.92 -52.67
C LEU A 120 -1.55 -38.64 -52.11
N GLU A 121 -0.98 -37.51 -52.52
CA GLU A 121 0.23 -36.95 -51.90
C GLU A 121 -0.18 -35.71 -51.06
N PRO A 122 0.45 -35.49 -49.90
CA PRO A 122 0.16 -34.33 -49.08
C PRO A 122 0.41 -33.03 -49.84
N GLY A 123 -0.57 -32.12 -49.79
CA GLY A 123 -0.47 -30.78 -50.36
C GLY A 123 -0.24 -29.68 -49.30
N GLU A 124 -1.02 -28.63 -49.38
CA GLU A 124 -0.96 -27.55 -48.39
C GLU A 124 -1.51 -27.98 -47.03
N TYR A 125 -0.91 -27.47 -45.95
CA TYR A 125 -1.36 -27.75 -44.58
C TYR A 125 -1.90 -26.52 -43.88
N GLN A 126 -2.83 -26.70 -42.96
CA GLN A 126 -3.29 -25.69 -42.02
C GLN A 126 -2.68 -25.97 -40.67
N ALA A 127 -1.88 -25.00 -40.14
CA ALA A 127 -1.24 -25.16 -38.82
C ALA A 127 -2.10 -24.61 -37.69
N ARG A 128 -2.19 -25.35 -36.61
CA ARG A 128 -2.71 -24.93 -35.30
C ARG A 128 -1.66 -25.22 -34.27
N GLN A 129 -1.47 -24.29 -33.26
CA GLN A 129 -0.50 -24.47 -32.18
C GLN A 129 -1.23 -24.58 -30.86
N VAL A 130 -0.78 -25.53 -30.04
CA VAL A 130 -1.21 -25.73 -28.65
C VAL A 130 -0.03 -25.39 -27.76
N PHE A 131 -0.22 -24.44 -26.84
CA PHE A 131 0.77 -24.09 -25.86
C PHE A 131 0.41 -24.80 -24.56
N ASP A 132 1.29 -25.64 -24.07
CA ASP A 132 1.09 -26.42 -22.85
C ASP A 132 2.30 -26.31 -21.94
N LEU A 133 2.11 -26.62 -20.66
CA LEU A 133 3.21 -26.67 -19.70
C LEU A 133 3.91 -28.03 -19.81
N PRO A 134 5.25 -28.08 -19.92
CA PRO A 134 5.95 -29.34 -19.82
C PRO A 134 5.71 -29.93 -18.43
N GLN A 135 5.68 -31.26 -18.33
CA GLN A 135 5.60 -31.89 -17.02
C GLN A 135 6.81 -31.52 -16.18
N PRO A 136 6.64 -30.76 -15.09
CA PRO A 136 7.79 -30.36 -14.26
C PRO A 136 8.33 -31.59 -13.54
N VAL A 137 9.60 -31.92 -13.80
CA VAL A 137 10.31 -33.02 -13.17
C VAL A 137 11.50 -32.47 -12.41
N LEU A 138 11.77 -33.01 -11.21
CA LEU A 138 12.97 -32.68 -10.48
C LEU A 138 14.19 -33.29 -11.19
N GLU A 139 15.10 -32.45 -11.66
CA GLU A 139 16.35 -32.90 -12.24
C GLU A 139 17.34 -33.26 -11.12
N VAL A 140 17.90 -34.46 -11.16
CA VAL A 140 18.84 -34.95 -10.17
C VAL A 140 20.23 -35.12 -10.80
N THR A 141 21.20 -34.34 -10.32
CA THR A 141 22.59 -34.45 -10.74
C THR A 141 23.41 -35.14 -9.64
N GLU A 142 24.10 -36.20 -9.97
CA GLU A 142 25.03 -36.92 -9.07
C GLU A 142 26.48 -36.47 -9.34
N HIS A 143 27.11 -35.88 -8.35
CA HIS A 143 28.52 -35.51 -8.40
C HIS A 143 29.36 -36.63 -7.77
N ARG A 144 30.37 -37.11 -8.50
CA ARG A 144 31.27 -38.18 -8.04
C ARG A 144 32.70 -37.68 -7.98
N ALA A 145 33.29 -37.63 -6.79
CA ALA A 145 34.72 -37.34 -6.57
C ALA A 145 35.50 -38.66 -6.44
N TRP A 146 36.26 -38.98 -7.47
CA TRP A 146 37.04 -40.21 -7.51
C TRP A 146 38.32 -40.07 -6.66
N GLN A 147 38.77 -41.20 -6.11
CA GLN A 147 40.04 -41.30 -5.41
C GLN A 147 40.96 -42.23 -6.19
N ALA A 148 42.24 -41.88 -6.32
CA ALA A 148 43.28 -42.68 -6.92
C ALA A 148 44.49 -42.75 -5.97
N ARG A 149 45.06 -43.93 -5.77
CA ARG A 149 46.28 -44.11 -5.00
C ARG A 149 47.46 -44.23 -5.95
N CYS A 150 48.50 -43.42 -5.75
CA CYS A 150 49.75 -43.49 -6.48
C CYS A 150 50.60 -44.61 -5.91
N ASP A 151 51.53 -45.19 -6.71
CA ASP A 151 52.49 -46.19 -6.28
C ASP A 151 53.43 -45.72 -5.15
N CYS A 152 53.60 -44.38 -5.02
CA CYS A 152 54.30 -43.78 -3.87
C CYS A 152 53.49 -43.75 -2.57
N GLY A 153 52.26 -44.29 -2.58
CA GLY A 153 51.32 -44.31 -1.44
C GLY A 153 50.42 -43.06 -1.28
N HIS A 154 50.62 -41.99 -2.05
CA HIS A 154 49.84 -40.79 -1.97
C HIS A 154 48.42 -41.06 -2.49
N LEU A 155 47.41 -40.58 -1.74
CA LEU A 155 46.02 -40.62 -2.11
C LEU A 155 45.60 -39.27 -2.70
N GLN A 156 45.23 -39.24 -3.97
CA GLN A 156 44.69 -38.07 -4.64
C GLN A 156 43.18 -38.23 -4.77
N GLN A 157 42.40 -37.16 -4.46
CA GLN A 157 40.96 -37.14 -4.51
C GLN A 157 40.49 -35.97 -5.34
N GLY A 158 39.48 -36.23 -6.18
CA GLY A 158 38.72 -35.16 -6.89
C GLY A 158 38.02 -34.25 -5.88
N VAL A 159 37.82 -33.00 -6.26
CA VAL A 159 37.18 -31.98 -5.43
C VAL A 159 35.76 -31.76 -5.92
N PHE A 160 34.80 -31.72 -5.01
CA PHE A 160 33.43 -31.29 -5.33
C PHE A 160 33.41 -29.78 -5.58
N PRO A 161 32.51 -29.30 -6.46
CA PRO A 161 32.23 -27.87 -6.60
C PRO A 161 31.81 -27.24 -5.25
N ASP A 162 32.11 -25.95 -5.05
CA ASP A 162 31.86 -25.25 -3.78
C ASP A 162 30.39 -25.23 -3.35
N GLU A 163 29.45 -25.30 -4.31
CA GLU A 163 28.03 -25.37 -4.07
C GLU A 163 27.53 -26.76 -3.63
N VAL A 164 28.34 -27.82 -3.83
CA VAL A 164 28.00 -29.21 -3.46
C VAL A 164 28.59 -29.55 -2.11
N LYS A 165 27.85 -29.28 -1.03
CA LYS A 165 28.32 -29.36 0.35
C LYS A 165 27.76 -30.53 1.16
N ALA A 166 26.68 -31.14 0.68
CA ALA A 166 25.96 -32.19 1.39
C ALA A 166 25.75 -33.43 0.50
N PRO A 167 25.66 -34.64 1.09
CA PRO A 167 25.37 -35.85 0.34
C PRO A 167 24.07 -35.75 -0.49
N VAL A 168 23.08 -35.03 0.00
CA VAL A 168 21.81 -34.71 -0.70
C VAL A 168 21.44 -33.27 -0.37
N GLN A 169 21.16 -32.48 -1.39
CA GLN A 169 20.78 -31.09 -1.23
C GLN A 169 19.89 -30.60 -2.36
N TYR A 170 19.08 -29.56 -2.12
CA TYR A 170 18.37 -28.85 -3.17
C TYR A 170 19.29 -27.88 -3.91
N GLY A 171 19.18 -27.83 -5.23
CA GLY A 171 19.90 -26.90 -6.10
C GLY A 171 19.41 -25.45 -5.97
N ALA A 172 20.15 -24.51 -6.55
CA ALA A 172 19.88 -23.07 -6.48
C ALA A 172 18.50 -22.69 -7.02
N ARG A 173 18.09 -23.26 -8.15
CA ARG A 173 16.79 -23.01 -8.78
C ARG A 173 15.62 -23.42 -7.89
N PHE A 174 15.70 -24.57 -7.24
CA PHE A 174 14.68 -25.02 -6.28
C PHE A 174 14.62 -24.08 -5.05
N LYS A 175 15.76 -23.68 -4.51
CA LYS A 175 15.85 -22.71 -3.39
C LYS A 175 15.21 -21.37 -3.78
N ALA A 176 15.54 -20.87 -4.97
CA ALA A 176 14.95 -19.66 -5.53
C ALA A 176 13.42 -19.76 -5.66
N ALA A 177 12.92 -20.87 -6.17
CA ALA A 177 11.47 -21.11 -6.30
C ALA A 177 10.77 -21.10 -4.93
N VAL A 178 11.33 -21.77 -3.90
CA VAL A 178 10.77 -21.76 -2.55
C VAL A 178 10.72 -20.36 -1.96
N VAL A 179 11.79 -19.57 -2.09
CA VAL A 179 11.86 -18.19 -1.59
C VAL A 179 10.87 -17.31 -2.35
N TYR A 180 10.79 -17.43 -3.67
CA TYR A 180 9.83 -16.69 -4.49
C TYR A 180 8.38 -17.00 -4.10
N LEU A 181 8.01 -18.27 -4.00
CA LEU A 181 6.66 -18.70 -3.63
C LEU A 181 6.26 -18.22 -2.23
N THR A 182 7.17 -18.28 -1.26
CA THR A 182 6.86 -17.93 0.14
C THR A 182 6.92 -16.43 0.42
N GLN A 183 7.91 -15.70 -0.13
CA GLN A 183 8.16 -14.30 0.22
C GLN A 183 7.57 -13.31 -0.79
N TYR A 184 7.43 -13.72 -2.05
CA TYR A 184 6.87 -12.85 -3.08
C TYR A 184 5.41 -13.20 -3.42
N GLN A 185 5.07 -14.49 -3.56
CA GLN A 185 3.70 -14.98 -3.82
C GLN A 185 2.89 -15.23 -2.53
N MET A 186 3.49 -15.03 -1.34
CA MET A 186 2.84 -15.10 -0.03
C MET A 186 2.31 -16.49 0.36
N LEU A 187 2.73 -17.57 -0.30
CA LEU A 187 2.29 -18.92 0.06
C LEU A 187 2.84 -19.30 1.44
N PRO A 188 2.00 -19.84 2.35
CA PRO A 188 2.47 -20.42 3.60
C PRO A 188 3.40 -21.62 3.36
N ALA A 189 4.37 -21.86 4.23
CA ALA A 189 5.38 -22.91 4.06
C ALA A 189 4.78 -24.29 3.78
N LYS A 190 3.72 -24.69 4.50
CA LYS A 190 3.03 -25.96 4.27
C LYS A 190 2.43 -26.02 2.84
N ARG A 191 1.70 -24.99 2.42
CA ARG A 191 1.11 -24.94 1.08
C ARG A 191 2.14 -24.86 -0.04
N THR A 192 3.33 -24.31 0.25
CA THR A 192 4.47 -24.36 -0.69
C THR A 192 4.96 -25.78 -0.88
N GLY A 193 5.04 -26.60 0.18
CA GLY A 193 5.36 -28.02 0.09
C GLY A 193 4.32 -28.79 -0.74
N GLU A 194 3.04 -28.60 -0.45
CA GLU A 194 1.91 -29.22 -1.18
C GLU A 194 1.93 -28.83 -2.67
N LEU A 195 2.22 -27.56 -2.99
CA LEU A 195 2.31 -27.10 -4.38
C LEU A 195 3.47 -27.77 -5.13
N LEU A 196 4.65 -27.84 -4.50
CA LEU A 196 5.85 -28.46 -5.11
C LEU A 196 5.68 -29.97 -5.26
N GLU A 197 4.97 -30.63 -4.35
CA GLU A 197 4.59 -32.03 -4.49
C GLU A 197 3.68 -32.25 -5.72
N ALA A 198 2.64 -31.42 -5.84
CA ALA A 198 1.72 -31.51 -6.98
C ALA A 198 2.38 -31.20 -8.33
N LEU A 199 3.34 -30.26 -8.36
CA LEU A 199 4.02 -29.86 -9.60
C LEU A 199 5.20 -30.76 -9.96
N CYS A 200 6.07 -31.09 -9.01
CA CYS A 200 7.36 -31.77 -9.28
C CYS A 200 7.56 -33.06 -8.47
N GLY A 201 6.54 -33.59 -7.80
CA GLY A 201 6.61 -34.83 -7.05
C GLY A 201 7.51 -34.78 -5.80
N THR A 202 7.88 -33.59 -5.30
CA THR A 202 8.72 -33.45 -4.10
C THR A 202 8.06 -32.57 -3.03
N HIS A 203 8.02 -33.06 -1.80
CA HIS A 203 7.42 -32.36 -0.65
C HIS A 203 8.48 -31.92 0.36
N PRO A 204 9.07 -30.73 0.22
CA PRO A 204 9.99 -30.23 1.24
C PRO A 204 9.23 -30.01 2.55
N SER A 205 9.81 -30.48 3.65
CA SER A 205 9.24 -30.24 4.98
C SER A 205 9.15 -28.74 5.29
N THR A 206 8.24 -28.35 6.18
CA THR A 206 8.13 -26.96 6.63
C THR A 206 9.46 -26.45 7.19
N GLY A 207 10.23 -27.29 7.91
CA GLY A 207 11.57 -26.95 8.40
C GLY A 207 12.54 -26.67 7.26
N THR A 208 12.53 -27.49 6.21
CA THR A 208 13.34 -27.26 5.01
C THR A 208 12.98 -25.94 4.35
N VAL A 209 11.70 -25.65 4.14
CA VAL A 209 11.23 -24.38 3.57
C VAL A 209 11.73 -23.19 4.39
N MET A 210 11.62 -23.25 5.74
CA MET A 210 12.09 -22.18 6.62
C MET A 210 13.62 -22.00 6.54
N ASN A 211 14.39 -23.10 6.47
CA ASN A 211 15.84 -23.03 6.29
C ASN A 211 16.24 -22.39 4.96
N LEU A 212 15.51 -22.66 3.88
CA LEU A 212 15.76 -22.04 2.57
C LEU A 212 15.43 -20.54 2.57
N ILE A 213 14.38 -20.13 3.27
CA ILE A 213 14.05 -18.72 3.48
C ILE A 213 15.20 -18.03 4.25
N GLU A 214 15.72 -18.66 5.30
CA GLU A 214 16.83 -18.10 6.07
C GLU A 214 18.12 -18.00 5.24
N GLN A 215 18.40 -18.98 4.40
CA GLN A 215 19.54 -18.89 3.47
C GLN A 215 19.38 -17.70 2.52
N GLY A 216 18.19 -17.51 1.94
CA GLY A 216 17.88 -16.35 1.10
C GLY A 216 18.04 -15.03 1.85
N ARG A 217 17.49 -14.92 3.08
CA ARG A 217 17.64 -13.74 3.93
C ARG A 217 19.09 -13.35 4.13
N ARG A 218 19.95 -14.31 4.53
CA ARG A 218 21.37 -14.05 4.79
C ARG A 218 22.09 -13.53 3.56
N ARG A 219 21.82 -14.11 2.38
CA ARG A 219 22.44 -13.67 1.12
C ARG A 219 21.98 -12.28 0.68
N LEU A 220 20.75 -11.90 1.03
CA LEU A 220 20.15 -10.62 0.66
C LEU A 220 20.29 -9.52 1.72
N GLU A 221 20.96 -9.79 2.85
CA GLU A 221 21.14 -8.81 3.94
C GLU A 221 22.05 -7.65 3.53
N ALA A 222 23.16 -7.92 2.85
CA ALA A 222 24.04 -6.87 2.32
C ALA A 222 23.36 -6.06 1.20
N PRO A 223 22.72 -6.68 0.21
CA PRO A 223 21.86 -5.99 -0.75
C PRO A 223 20.81 -5.10 -0.11
N HIS A 224 20.12 -5.56 0.91
CA HIS A 224 19.11 -4.78 1.61
C HIS A 224 19.68 -3.49 2.22
N ARG A 225 20.88 -3.55 2.81
CA ARG A 225 21.59 -2.35 3.29
C ARG A 225 21.99 -1.42 2.15
N ALA A 226 22.51 -1.98 1.05
CA ALA A 226 22.86 -1.19 -0.13
C ALA A 226 21.65 -0.46 -0.73
N LEU A 227 20.48 -1.08 -0.77
CA LEU A 227 19.22 -0.44 -1.20
C LEU A 227 18.84 0.73 -0.30
N ALA A 228 19.03 0.61 1.03
CA ALA A 228 18.80 1.72 1.95
C ALA A 228 19.72 2.91 1.64
N GLU A 229 21.01 2.67 1.40
CA GLU A 229 21.97 3.71 1.02
C GLU A 229 21.66 4.33 -0.36
N ALA A 230 21.22 3.51 -1.32
CA ALA A 230 20.82 3.97 -2.63
C ALA A 230 19.59 4.90 -2.58
N LEU A 231 18.63 4.61 -1.70
CA LEU A 231 17.46 5.47 -1.50
C LEU A 231 17.81 6.87 -0.99
N LEU A 232 18.89 7.01 -0.19
CA LEU A 232 19.34 8.33 0.26
C LEU A 232 19.77 9.26 -0.88
N ARG A 233 20.14 8.69 -2.02
CA ARG A 233 20.56 9.45 -3.22
C ARG A 233 19.41 9.76 -4.16
N GLN A 234 18.24 9.15 -3.97
CA GLN A 234 17.09 9.38 -4.84
C GLN A 234 16.53 10.79 -4.67
N PRO A 235 16.18 11.48 -5.75
CA PRO A 235 15.64 12.84 -5.68
C PRO A 235 14.28 12.90 -4.99
N VAL A 236 13.46 11.86 -5.16
CA VAL A 236 12.12 11.76 -4.56
C VAL A 236 11.93 10.34 -4.01
N VAL A 237 11.51 10.24 -2.76
CA VAL A 237 11.18 8.97 -2.09
C VAL A 237 9.79 9.08 -1.47
N GLY A 238 8.95 8.08 -1.73
CA GLY A 238 7.70 7.90 -1.02
C GLY A 238 7.90 7.12 0.27
N ALA A 239 7.26 7.54 1.36
CA ALA A 239 7.25 6.84 2.64
C ALA A 239 5.83 6.49 3.07
N ASP A 240 5.65 5.27 3.57
CA ASP A 240 4.37 4.81 4.15
C ASP A 240 4.67 3.71 5.18
N GLU A 241 3.72 3.43 6.07
CA GLU A 241 3.85 2.35 7.03
C GLU A 241 2.53 1.61 7.28
N THR A 242 2.63 0.36 7.69
CA THR A 242 1.46 -0.44 8.02
C THR A 242 1.68 -1.29 9.27
N GLY A 243 0.63 -1.41 10.08
CA GLY A 243 0.65 -2.30 11.23
C GLY A 243 0.70 -3.77 10.79
N ALA A 244 1.52 -4.56 11.48
CA ALA A 244 1.61 -6.00 11.32
C ALA A 244 1.67 -6.68 12.69
N ARG A 245 1.11 -7.88 12.80
CA ARG A 245 1.23 -8.68 14.01
C ARG A 245 2.44 -9.62 13.90
N VAL A 246 3.34 -9.50 14.87
CA VAL A 246 4.52 -10.36 15.03
C VAL A 246 4.44 -10.97 16.42
N GLU A 247 4.38 -12.28 16.53
CA GLU A 247 4.18 -13.00 17.82
C GLU A 247 2.96 -12.45 18.60
N GLY A 248 1.88 -12.12 17.87
CA GLY A 248 0.68 -11.52 18.47
C GLY A 248 0.79 -10.04 18.86
N ARG A 249 1.98 -9.44 18.85
CA ARG A 249 2.23 -8.02 19.20
C ARG A 249 2.19 -7.14 17.96
N LEU A 250 1.73 -5.90 18.12
CA LEU A 250 1.73 -4.92 17.06
C LEU A 250 3.17 -4.45 16.77
N HIS A 251 3.57 -4.57 15.52
CA HIS A 251 4.76 -3.98 14.92
C HIS A 251 4.36 -3.14 13.72
N TRP A 252 5.28 -2.36 13.20
CA TRP A 252 5.08 -1.52 12.03
C TRP A 252 6.09 -1.88 10.95
N LEU A 253 5.58 -2.14 9.76
CA LEU A 253 6.40 -2.25 8.57
C LEU A 253 6.51 -0.85 7.96
N HIS A 254 7.72 -0.37 7.85
CA HIS A 254 8.09 0.88 7.22
C HIS A 254 8.51 0.61 5.78
N VAL A 255 8.03 1.42 4.88
CA VAL A 255 8.30 1.31 3.45
C VAL A 255 8.88 2.61 2.95
N LEU A 256 9.99 2.53 2.23
CA LEU A 256 10.55 3.61 1.44
C LEU A 256 10.62 3.15 -0.01
N ALA A 257 10.15 3.96 -0.94
CA ALA A 257 10.10 3.58 -2.34
C ALA A 257 10.33 4.78 -3.26
N SER A 258 11.19 4.58 -4.27
CA SER A 258 11.31 5.47 -5.44
C SER A 258 10.70 4.79 -6.67
N GLU A 259 10.84 5.37 -7.84
CA GLU A 259 10.43 4.77 -9.11
C GLU A 259 11.14 3.43 -9.36
N SER A 260 12.43 3.34 -9.04
CA SER A 260 13.28 2.16 -9.32
C SER A 260 13.63 1.30 -8.12
N LEU A 261 13.48 1.81 -6.88
CA LEU A 261 13.91 1.13 -5.66
C LEU A 261 12.74 0.92 -4.69
N SER A 262 12.85 -0.13 -3.87
CA SER A 262 11.95 -0.41 -2.74
C SER A 262 12.75 -0.92 -1.56
N TRP A 263 12.44 -0.40 -0.39
CA TRP A 263 13.03 -0.86 0.87
C TRP A 263 11.95 -0.99 1.93
N LEU A 264 11.90 -2.14 2.56
CA LEU A 264 10.97 -2.46 3.64
C LEU A 264 11.76 -2.83 4.88
N SER A 265 11.29 -2.39 6.04
CA SER A 265 11.84 -2.82 7.33
C SER A 265 10.72 -2.91 8.36
N VAL A 266 11.01 -3.52 9.51
CA VAL A 266 10.04 -3.72 10.59
C VAL A 266 10.57 -3.14 11.89
N HIS A 267 9.67 -2.49 12.65
CA HIS A 267 9.99 -1.95 13.96
C HIS A 267 8.79 -2.05 14.92
N PRO A 268 9.00 -2.24 16.25
CA PRO A 268 7.90 -2.27 17.23
C PRO A 268 7.14 -0.94 17.36
N LYS A 269 7.77 0.18 17.00
CA LYS A 269 7.20 1.53 17.07
C LYS A 269 6.94 2.10 15.67
N ARG A 270 6.04 3.09 15.59
CA ARG A 270 5.65 3.73 14.33
C ARG A 270 6.43 5.01 14.02
N GLY A 271 6.73 5.83 15.00
CA GLY A 271 7.18 7.21 14.80
C GLY A 271 8.70 7.40 14.82
N LEU A 272 9.14 8.55 15.32
CA LEU A 272 10.54 9.00 15.28
C LEU A 272 11.53 8.00 15.82
N LEU A 273 11.24 7.34 16.95
CA LEU A 273 12.12 6.31 17.49
C LEU A 273 12.40 5.21 16.47
N ALA A 274 11.37 4.80 15.71
CA ALA A 274 11.57 3.82 14.64
C ALA A 274 12.44 4.38 13.50
N PHE A 275 12.24 5.65 13.13
CA PHE A 275 13.05 6.27 12.09
C PHE A 275 14.52 6.37 12.49
N GLU A 276 14.79 6.72 13.74
CA GLU A 276 16.15 6.80 14.31
C GLU A 276 16.82 5.45 14.36
N GLU A 277 16.14 4.41 14.88
CA GLU A 277 16.72 3.07 15.01
C GLU A 277 16.90 2.37 13.65
N LEU A 278 16.01 2.63 12.67
CA LEU A 278 16.14 2.14 11.29
C LEU A 278 17.21 2.91 10.49
N GLY A 279 17.53 4.14 10.87
CA GLY A 279 18.68 4.92 10.43
C GLY A 279 18.67 5.41 8.98
N VAL A 280 17.56 5.30 8.24
CA VAL A 280 17.46 5.75 6.84
C VAL A 280 16.84 7.14 6.77
N LEU A 281 15.61 7.32 7.21
CA LEU A 281 14.87 8.57 7.11
C LEU A 281 15.57 9.77 7.76
N PRO A 282 16.22 9.68 8.94
CA PRO A 282 16.91 10.82 9.53
C PRO A 282 18.11 11.34 8.72
N ARG A 283 18.61 10.52 7.78
CA ARG A 283 19.73 10.85 6.89
C ARG A 283 19.28 11.34 5.51
N PHE A 284 17.99 11.16 5.18
CA PHE A 284 17.44 11.59 3.90
C PHE A 284 17.32 13.12 3.84
N ARG A 285 17.72 13.76 2.73
CA ARG A 285 17.78 15.23 2.57
C ARG A 285 17.04 15.75 1.35
N ASN A 286 16.55 14.87 0.49
CA ASN A 286 15.84 15.24 -0.73
C ASN A 286 14.31 15.36 -0.46
N ILE A 287 13.46 15.01 -1.40
CA ILE A 287 12.01 15.21 -1.28
C ILE A 287 11.34 13.93 -0.81
N LEU A 288 10.63 14.01 0.32
CA LEU A 288 9.85 12.92 0.91
C LEU A 288 8.35 13.11 0.63
N VAL A 289 7.74 12.16 -0.08
CA VAL A 289 6.30 12.12 -0.33
C VAL A 289 5.63 11.24 0.72
N HIS A 290 4.63 11.75 1.45
CA HIS A 290 3.98 11.00 2.54
C HIS A 290 2.51 11.40 2.76
N ASP A 291 1.80 10.69 3.65
CA ASP A 291 0.37 10.88 3.96
C ASP A 291 0.08 12.05 4.94
N GLY A 292 1.09 12.76 5.41
CA GLY A 292 0.96 13.82 6.43
C GLY A 292 1.05 13.31 7.87
N PHE A 293 1.53 12.10 8.13
CA PHE A 293 1.81 11.65 9.49
C PHE A 293 2.84 12.56 10.16
N LYS A 294 2.48 13.10 11.35
CA LYS A 294 3.23 14.17 12.04
C LYS A 294 4.71 13.88 12.29
N SER A 295 5.10 12.60 12.36
CA SER A 295 6.50 12.25 12.60
C SER A 295 7.37 12.54 11.37
N TYR A 296 6.82 12.48 10.16
CA TYR A 296 7.57 12.85 8.96
C TYR A 296 7.94 14.33 8.94
N ALA A 297 7.02 15.22 9.35
CA ALA A 297 7.27 16.66 9.39
C ALA A 297 8.43 17.10 10.32
N LYS A 298 9.00 16.17 11.11
CA LYS A 298 10.17 16.43 11.97
C LYS A 298 11.50 16.04 11.32
N LEU A 299 11.47 15.52 10.10
CA LEU A 299 12.66 15.15 9.34
C LEU A 299 13.20 16.38 8.60
N GLU A 300 14.52 16.46 8.50
CA GLU A 300 15.22 17.57 7.85
C GLU A 300 15.36 17.33 6.34
N CYS A 301 14.23 17.26 5.64
CA CYS A 301 14.16 17.10 4.19
C CYS A 301 13.01 17.96 3.63
N ALA A 302 12.93 18.11 2.31
CA ALA A 302 11.76 18.70 1.68
C ALA A 302 10.58 17.71 1.72
N HIS A 303 9.37 18.23 1.89
CA HIS A 303 8.17 17.42 2.00
C HIS A 303 7.21 17.65 0.85
N ALA A 304 6.48 16.59 0.47
CA ALA A 304 5.33 16.65 -0.42
C ALA A 304 4.20 15.77 0.12
N LEU A 305 2.97 16.28 0.11
CA LEU A 305 1.84 15.52 0.62
C LEU A 305 1.16 14.69 -0.47
N CYS A 306 0.75 13.47 -0.11
CA CYS A 306 -0.05 12.62 -0.97
C CYS A 306 -1.45 13.21 -1.16
N ASN A 307 -1.70 13.85 -2.31
CA ASN A 307 -2.99 14.46 -2.59
C ASN A 307 -4.16 13.47 -2.66
N ALA A 308 -3.92 12.18 -2.89
CA ALA A 308 -4.98 11.17 -2.84
C ALA A 308 -5.63 11.06 -1.46
N HIS A 309 -4.87 11.22 -0.37
CA HIS A 309 -5.39 11.25 0.99
C HIS A 309 -6.20 12.52 1.24
N LEU A 310 -5.69 13.67 0.82
CA LEU A 310 -6.41 14.95 0.92
C LEU A 310 -7.71 14.95 0.12
N LEU A 311 -7.70 14.42 -1.11
CA LEU A 311 -8.91 14.31 -1.92
C LEU A 311 -9.99 13.44 -1.26
N ARG A 312 -9.63 12.36 -0.57
CA ARG A 312 -10.60 11.53 0.17
C ARG A 312 -11.23 12.33 1.32
N GLU A 313 -10.43 13.05 2.10
CA GLU A 313 -10.93 13.87 3.20
C GLU A 313 -11.78 15.05 2.68
N LEU A 314 -11.37 15.71 1.60
CA LEU A 314 -12.15 16.74 0.93
C LEU A 314 -13.48 16.19 0.39
N THR A 315 -13.47 14.96 -0.16
CA THR A 315 -14.71 14.29 -0.60
C THR A 315 -15.67 14.07 0.55
N PHE A 316 -15.18 13.68 1.73
CA PHE A 316 -16.00 13.57 2.93
C PHE A 316 -16.63 14.91 3.31
N GLN A 317 -15.85 16.01 3.28
CA GLN A 317 -16.37 17.35 3.56
C GLN A 317 -17.40 17.79 2.52
N ALA A 318 -17.15 17.53 1.24
CA ALA A 318 -18.04 17.92 0.15
C ALA A 318 -19.35 17.13 0.15
N GLU A 319 -19.31 15.81 0.30
CA GLU A 319 -20.49 14.95 0.17
C GLU A 319 -21.28 14.82 1.47
N PHE A 320 -20.60 14.68 2.61
CA PHE A 320 -21.25 14.45 3.90
C PHE A 320 -21.52 15.74 4.67
N ARG A 321 -20.57 16.67 4.66
CA ARG A 321 -20.70 17.97 5.35
C ARG A 321 -21.25 19.07 4.46
N GLN A 322 -21.51 18.81 3.18
CA GLN A 322 -22.06 19.76 2.19
C GLN A 322 -21.23 21.05 2.06
N GLN A 323 -19.90 20.91 2.17
CA GLN A 323 -18.95 22.02 2.12
C GLN A 323 -18.56 22.36 0.69
N ASP A 324 -19.03 23.49 0.15
CA ASP A 324 -18.75 23.87 -1.25
C ASP A 324 -17.29 24.26 -1.47
N TRP A 325 -16.60 24.83 -0.47
CA TRP A 325 -15.16 25.09 -0.56
C TRP A 325 -14.37 23.81 -0.80
N ALA A 326 -14.78 22.67 -0.21
CA ALA A 326 -14.12 21.40 -0.41
C ALA A 326 -14.31 20.88 -1.85
N LYS A 327 -15.48 21.11 -2.46
CA LYS A 327 -15.71 20.80 -3.89
C LYS A 327 -14.80 21.65 -4.78
N ALA A 328 -14.69 22.96 -4.47
CA ALA A 328 -13.82 23.87 -5.19
C ALA A 328 -12.34 23.45 -5.09
N MET A 329 -11.87 23.05 -3.88
CA MET A 329 -10.51 22.55 -3.68
C MET A 329 -10.23 21.26 -4.45
N ILE A 330 -11.16 20.30 -4.46
CA ILE A 330 -11.06 19.08 -5.29
C ILE A 330 -10.91 19.46 -6.77
N GLY A 331 -11.75 20.39 -7.25
CA GLY A 331 -11.70 20.89 -8.63
C GLY A 331 -10.31 21.47 -8.97
N LEU A 332 -9.81 22.35 -8.11
CA LEU A 332 -8.51 23.02 -8.28
C LEU A 332 -7.34 22.02 -8.30
N LEU A 333 -7.28 21.09 -7.36
CA LEU A 333 -6.21 20.08 -7.31
C LEU A 333 -6.25 19.13 -8.52
N CYS A 334 -7.45 18.74 -8.98
CA CYS A 334 -7.59 17.92 -10.19
C CYS A 334 -7.23 18.70 -11.47
N GLU A 335 -7.53 19.99 -11.56
CA GLU A 335 -7.12 20.88 -12.65
C GLU A 335 -5.59 21.02 -12.66
N ALA A 336 -4.99 21.34 -11.51
CA ALA A 336 -3.53 21.45 -11.37
C ALA A 336 -2.82 20.16 -11.82
N LEU A 337 -3.34 18.98 -11.45
CA LEU A 337 -2.80 17.70 -11.92
C LEU A 337 -2.92 17.53 -13.43
N LYS A 338 -4.03 17.95 -14.05
CA LYS A 338 -4.18 17.89 -15.52
C LYS A 338 -3.18 18.82 -16.19
N THR A 339 -3.02 20.03 -15.68
CA THR A 339 -2.13 21.05 -16.22
C THR A 339 -0.66 20.58 -16.12
N THR A 340 -0.22 20.04 -14.98
CA THR A 340 1.16 19.52 -14.83
C THR A 340 1.45 18.37 -15.78
N ARG A 341 0.49 17.50 -16.08
CA ARG A 341 0.66 16.41 -17.06
C ARG A 341 0.85 16.90 -18.49
N LEU A 342 0.32 18.07 -18.82
CA LEU A 342 0.53 18.72 -20.13
C LEU A 342 1.86 19.47 -20.19
N HIS A 343 2.52 19.71 -19.05
CA HIS A 343 3.80 20.42 -18.94
C HIS A 343 4.86 19.53 -18.25
N PRO A 344 5.44 18.55 -18.95
CA PRO A 344 6.40 17.59 -18.36
C PRO A 344 7.66 18.23 -17.76
N GLN A 345 7.98 19.47 -18.14
CA GLN A 345 9.12 20.25 -17.63
C GLN A 345 8.75 21.10 -16.38
N GLY A 346 7.51 20.98 -15.88
CA GLY A 346 6.99 21.81 -14.81
C GLY A 346 6.17 23.00 -15.31
N LEU A 347 5.44 23.63 -14.41
CA LEU A 347 4.65 24.82 -14.69
C LEU A 347 5.56 26.08 -14.64
N SER A 348 5.19 27.12 -15.40
CA SER A 348 5.83 28.42 -15.27
C SER A 348 5.57 29.05 -13.90
N GLN A 349 6.45 29.96 -13.49
CA GLN A 349 6.29 30.68 -12.22
C GLN A 349 4.94 31.37 -12.09
N SER A 350 4.47 32.04 -13.18
CA SER A 350 3.15 32.69 -13.20
C SER A 350 1.98 31.71 -13.06
N GLN A 351 2.07 30.51 -13.63
CA GLN A 351 1.05 29.48 -13.48
C GLN A 351 1.02 28.94 -12.05
N VAL A 352 2.19 28.78 -11.42
CA VAL A 352 2.28 28.35 -10.01
C VAL A 352 1.68 29.41 -9.08
N GLU A 353 1.97 30.68 -9.31
CA GLU A 353 1.43 31.82 -8.54
C GLU A 353 -0.08 31.95 -8.70
N ASP A 354 -0.62 31.81 -9.91
CA ASP A 354 -2.07 31.78 -10.13
C ASP A 354 -2.75 30.64 -9.35
N LEU A 355 -2.21 29.42 -9.47
CA LEU A 355 -2.72 28.27 -8.74
C LEU A 355 -2.67 28.51 -7.22
N ARG A 356 -1.60 29.12 -6.72
CA ARG A 356 -1.46 29.46 -5.31
C ARG A 356 -2.48 30.46 -4.84
N SER A 357 -2.69 31.53 -5.60
CA SER A 357 -3.72 32.55 -5.28
C SER A 357 -5.11 31.97 -5.26
N ARG A 358 -5.46 31.14 -6.22
CA ARG A 358 -6.75 30.42 -6.28
C ARG A 358 -6.92 29.44 -5.11
N TYR A 359 -5.85 28.74 -4.73
CA TYR A 359 -5.82 27.84 -3.59
C TYR A 359 -6.12 28.60 -2.28
N GLU A 360 -5.46 29.73 -2.06
CA GLU A 360 -5.65 30.59 -0.89
C GLU A 360 -7.08 31.18 -0.84
N ALA A 361 -7.62 31.62 -1.98
CA ALA A 361 -9.00 32.10 -2.06
C ALA A 361 -10.03 31.02 -1.68
N VAL A 362 -9.81 29.77 -2.08
CA VAL A 362 -10.68 28.65 -1.68
C VAL A 362 -10.57 28.39 -0.17
N LEU A 363 -9.38 28.45 0.42
CA LEU A 363 -9.20 28.32 1.86
C LEU A 363 -9.85 29.44 2.64
N GLU A 364 -9.74 30.70 2.17
CA GLU A 364 -10.41 31.84 2.78
C GLU A 364 -11.94 31.65 2.82
N GLY A 365 -12.53 31.18 1.74
CA GLY A 365 -13.93 30.78 1.70
C GLY A 365 -14.29 29.70 2.71
N GLY A 366 -13.42 28.72 2.86
CA GLY A 366 -13.57 27.65 3.86
C GLY A 366 -13.54 28.18 5.30
N TRP A 367 -12.59 29.05 5.63
CA TRP A 367 -12.47 29.68 6.94
C TRP A 367 -13.65 30.57 7.30
N LYS A 368 -14.21 31.31 6.37
CA LYS A 368 -15.42 32.13 6.59
C LYS A 368 -16.61 31.29 7.04
N LEU A 369 -16.74 30.07 6.52
CA LEU A 369 -17.84 29.15 6.84
C LEU A 369 -17.58 28.29 8.09
N ASN A 370 -16.31 28.12 8.48
CA ASN A 370 -15.90 27.23 9.55
C ASN A 370 -14.90 27.94 10.47
N PRO A 371 -15.33 28.92 11.27
CA PRO A 371 -14.45 29.59 12.22
C PRO A 371 -13.95 28.60 13.27
N PRO A 372 -12.70 28.74 13.77
CA PRO A 372 -12.18 27.91 14.85
C PRO A 372 -13.03 28.04 16.11
N GLU A 373 -13.20 26.93 16.84
CA GLU A 373 -13.81 26.96 18.17
C GLU A 373 -12.97 27.84 19.14
N PRO A 374 -13.63 28.73 19.87
CA PRO A 374 -12.93 29.59 20.84
C PRO A 374 -12.29 28.74 21.96
N PRO A 375 -11.29 29.27 22.67
CA PRO A 375 -10.72 28.59 23.83
C PRO A 375 -11.79 28.30 24.89
N ASP A 376 -11.86 27.05 25.34
CA ASP A 376 -12.82 26.58 26.35
C ASP A 376 -12.37 26.83 27.79
N GLY A 377 -11.22 27.50 27.99
CA GLY A 377 -10.65 27.82 29.30
C GLY A 377 -10.08 26.60 30.05
N GLY A 378 -10.14 25.42 29.52
CA GLY A 378 -9.56 24.20 30.07
C GLY A 378 -8.05 24.09 29.85
N PRO A 379 -7.35 23.21 30.59
CA PRO A 379 -5.93 22.95 30.36
C PRO A 379 -5.76 22.20 29.03
N GLY A 380 -4.98 22.78 28.10
CA GLY A 380 -4.66 22.18 26.82
C GLY A 380 -5.24 22.93 25.62
N ARG A 381 -5.13 22.33 24.44
CA ARG A 381 -5.65 22.89 23.18
C ARG A 381 -7.12 22.50 23.00
N THR A 382 -7.99 23.48 22.79
CA THR A 382 -9.40 23.26 22.46
C THR A 382 -9.55 22.34 21.26
N ALA A 383 -10.38 21.29 21.40
CA ALA A 383 -10.69 20.36 20.33
C ALA A 383 -11.40 21.09 19.19
N GLN A 384 -10.87 20.95 17.99
CA GLN A 384 -11.41 21.56 16.79
C GLN A 384 -12.13 20.51 15.94
N THR A 385 -13.08 20.95 15.11
CA THR A 385 -13.79 20.06 14.18
C THR A 385 -12.84 19.45 13.15
N ASP A 386 -13.23 18.31 12.57
CA ASP A 386 -12.49 17.67 11.47
C ASP A 386 -12.28 18.65 10.28
N THR A 387 -13.26 19.51 10.02
CA THR A 387 -13.23 20.53 8.96
C THR A 387 -12.16 21.59 9.25
N VAL A 388 -12.16 22.15 10.45
CA VAL A 388 -11.15 23.13 10.88
C VAL A 388 -9.74 22.54 10.88
N ASN A 389 -9.60 21.29 11.32
CA ASN A 389 -8.32 20.59 11.29
C ASN A 389 -7.81 20.33 9.87
N LEU A 390 -8.72 20.03 8.93
CA LEU A 390 -8.37 19.87 7.51
C LEU A 390 -7.95 21.21 6.89
N LEU A 391 -8.73 22.30 7.11
CA LEU A 391 -8.40 23.64 6.63
C LEU A 391 -7.03 24.09 7.11
N ARG A 392 -6.73 23.86 8.39
CA ARG A 392 -5.41 24.20 8.97
C ARG A 392 -4.29 23.42 8.29
N ARG A 393 -4.45 22.10 8.09
CA ARG A 393 -3.42 21.30 7.40
C ARG A 393 -3.22 21.74 5.96
N LEU A 394 -4.29 22.09 5.25
CA LEU A 394 -4.19 22.61 3.89
C LEU A 394 -3.52 23.98 3.85
N GLN A 395 -3.76 24.82 4.84
CA GLN A 395 -3.13 26.14 4.93
C GLN A 395 -1.64 26.04 5.31
N ASP A 396 -1.33 25.33 6.40
CA ASP A 396 0.03 25.19 6.92
C ASP A 396 0.93 24.41 5.94
N GLY A 397 0.37 23.41 5.25
CA GLY A 397 1.06 22.55 4.30
C GLY A 397 0.84 22.91 2.82
N ALA A 398 0.44 24.13 2.49
CA ALA A 398 0.10 24.51 1.13
C ALA A 398 1.25 24.32 0.13
N ASP A 399 2.49 24.56 0.56
CA ASP A 399 3.69 24.33 -0.26
C ASP A 399 3.93 22.85 -0.55
N GLU A 400 3.69 22.00 0.44
CA GLU A 400 3.82 20.55 0.36
C GLU A 400 2.70 19.92 -0.50
N VAL A 401 1.45 20.45 -0.39
CA VAL A 401 0.31 20.06 -1.22
C VAL A 401 0.55 20.38 -2.69
N LEU A 402 1.08 21.55 -2.98
CA LEU A 402 1.34 22.06 -4.34
C LEU A 402 2.76 21.74 -4.86
N HIS A 403 3.58 20.99 -4.13
CA HIS A 403 4.96 20.72 -4.51
C HIS A 403 5.07 20.11 -5.92
N PHE A 404 4.16 19.21 -6.28
CA PHE A 404 4.11 18.57 -7.60
C PHE A 404 3.93 19.55 -8.78
N THR A 405 3.46 20.76 -8.53
CA THR A 405 3.29 21.79 -9.58
C THR A 405 4.60 22.49 -9.94
N ARG A 406 5.55 22.51 -8.99
CA ARG A 406 6.85 23.17 -9.12
C ARG A 406 7.96 22.21 -9.54
N ASN A 407 7.86 20.95 -9.11
CA ASN A 407 8.87 19.94 -9.41
C ASN A 407 8.21 18.74 -10.11
N PRO A 408 8.51 18.52 -11.41
CA PRO A 408 7.91 17.44 -12.19
C PRO A 408 8.30 16.03 -11.72
N GLN A 409 9.36 15.89 -10.93
CA GLN A 409 9.75 14.60 -10.34
C GLN A 409 8.83 14.22 -9.15
N VAL A 410 8.15 15.18 -8.55
CA VAL A 410 7.23 14.93 -7.42
C VAL A 410 5.90 14.43 -7.94
N THR A 411 5.54 13.23 -7.54
CA THR A 411 4.26 12.62 -7.91
C THR A 411 3.10 13.23 -7.11
N PHE A 412 1.92 13.35 -7.74
CA PHE A 412 0.69 13.82 -7.08
C PHE A 412 0.24 12.91 -5.93
N THR A 413 0.66 11.64 -5.96
CA THR A 413 0.25 10.62 -4.99
C THR A 413 1.45 9.80 -4.53
N ASN A 414 1.38 9.24 -3.33
CA ASN A 414 2.40 8.33 -2.79
C ASN A 414 2.20 6.87 -3.25
N ASN A 415 1.83 6.66 -4.51
CA ASN A 415 1.45 5.33 -5.01
C ASN A 415 2.57 4.29 -4.91
N GLU A 416 3.85 4.68 -5.02
CA GLU A 416 4.97 3.75 -4.98
C GLU A 416 5.08 3.08 -3.60
N ALA A 417 5.06 3.85 -2.52
CA ALA A 417 5.07 3.30 -1.17
C ALA A 417 3.74 2.59 -0.83
N GLU A 418 2.59 3.16 -1.23
CA GLU A 418 1.27 2.55 -0.99
C GLU A 418 1.13 1.16 -1.64
N ARG A 419 1.69 0.93 -2.82
CA ARG A 419 1.70 -0.39 -3.48
C ARG A 419 2.48 -1.42 -2.68
N GLU A 420 3.65 -1.03 -2.18
CA GLU A 420 4.48 -1.91 -1.36
C GLU A 420 3.83 -2.24 -0.02
N VAL A 421 3.15 -1.29 0.62
CA VAL A 421 2.38 -1.50 1.86
C VAL A 421 1.22 -2.48 1.68
N ARG A 422 0.65 -2.63 0.49
CA ARG A 422 -0.43 -3.60 0.23
C ARG A 422 0.02 -5.05 0.40
N MET A 423 1.24 -5.36 0.02
CA MET A 423 1.72 -6.74 0.02
C MET A 423 1.89 -7.35 1.42
N PRO A 424 2.44 -6.65 2.42
CA PRO A 424 2.36 -7.08 3.81
C PRO A 424 0.95 -7.38 4.30
N LYS A 425 -0.04 -6.56 3.91
CA LYS A 425 -1.45 -6.78 4.25
C LYS A 425 -2.01 -8.06 3.62
N VAL A 426 -1.61 -8.38 2.38
CA VAL A 426 -1.96 -9.65 1.74
C VAL A 426 -1.35 -10.81 2.52
N LYS A 427 -0.06 -10.72 2.89
CA LYS A 427 0.62 -11.74 3.72
C LYS A 427 -0.13 -12.01 5.03
N LEU A 428 -0.55 -10.95 5.72
CA LEU A 428 -1.31 -11.06 6.97
C LEU A 428 -2.68 -11.69 6.75
N LYS A 429 -3.38 -11.40 5.66
CA LYS A 429 -4.66 -12.04 5.32
C LYS A 429 -4.52 -13.52 5.01
N VAL A 430 -3.44 -13.92 4.36
CA VAL A 430 -3.20 -15.33 3.98
C VAL A 430 -2.66 -16.15 5.16
N ALA A 431 -1.75 -15.59 5.96
CA ALA A 431 -1.01 -16.30 7.02
C ALA A 431 -1.43 -15.92 8.45
N GLY A 432 -2.31 -14.92 8.63
CA GLY A 432 -2.77 -14.40 9.92
C GLY A 432 -1.77 -13.44 10.58
N CYS A 433 -0.55 -13.87 10.84
CA CYS A 433 0.50 -13.05 11.45
C CYS A 433 1.90 -13.55 11.04
N PHE A 434 2.91 -12.76 11.33
CA PHE A 434 4.29 -13.23 11.36
C PHE A 434 4.55 -13.94 12.70
N ARG A 435 5.01 -15.18 12.64
CA ARG A 435 5.17 -16.00 13.85
C ARG A 435 6.44 -15.67 14.64
N THR A 436 7.44 -15.08 13.98
CA THR A 436 8.75 -14.76 14.57
C THR A 436 9.29 -13.43 14.06
N PRO A 437 10.12 -12.70 14.84
CA PRO A 437 10.80 -11.48 14.41
C PRO A 437 11.69 -11.72 13.17
N TRP A 438 12.44 -12.84 13.12
CA TRP A 438 13.26 -13.13 11.95
C TRP A 438 12.43 -13.40 10.70
N GLY A 439 11.25 -14.00 10.84
CA GLY A 439 10.34 -14.26 9.71
C GLY A 439 9.83 -12.99 9.04
N VAL A 440 9.54 -11.94 9.81
CA VAL A 440 9.15 -10.64 9.25
C VAL A 440 10.38 -9.91 8.67
N GLN A 441 11.57 -10.05 9.27
CA GLN A 441 12.81 -9.52 8.69
C GLN A 441 13.15 -10.19 7.35
N ALA A 442 13.06 -11.51 7.28
CA ALA A 442 13.26 -12.26 6.03
C ALA A 442 12.29 -11.79 4.94
N PHE A 443 11.03 -11.54 5.30
CA PHE A 443 10.04 -10.97 4.40
C PHE A 443 10.46 -9.58 3.91
N CYS A 444 10.81 -8.66 4.80
CA CYS A 444 11.20 -7.31 4.44
C CYS A 444 12.43 -7.29 3.52
N ILE A 445 13.48 -8.02 3.89
CA ILE A 445 14.75 -8.11 3.14
C ILE A 445 14.51 -8.67 1.74
N THR A 446 13.86 -9.83 1.65
CA THR A 446 13.61 -10.50 0.35
C THR A 446 12.65 -9.68 -0.49
N ARG A 447 11.63 -9.09 0.12
CA ARG A 447 10.65 -8.26 -0.60
C ARG A 447 11.28 -7.00 -1.16
N SER A 448 12.14 -6.32 -0.41
CA SER A 448 12.88 -5.14 -0.89
C SER A 448 13.65 -5.44 -2.16
N TYR A 449 14.39 -6.55 -2.16
CA TYR A 449 15.16 -6.98 -3.32
C TYR A 449 14.29 -7.31 -4.53
N LEU A 450 13.27 -8.17 -4.34
CA LEU A 450 12.40 -8.60 -5.43
C LEU A 450 11.52 -7.47 -5.98
N SER A 451 11.07 -6.54 -5.14
CA SER A 451 10.34 -5.36 -5.60
C SER A 451 11.22 -4.43 -6.42
N THR A 452 12.48 -4.25 -6.01
CA THR A 452 13.47 -3.48 -6.77
C THR A 452 13.75 -4.11 -8.13
N LEU A 453 14.04 -5.40 -8.18
CA LEU A 453 14.21 -6.13 -9.45
C LEU A 453 13.03 -5.90 -10.39
N LYS A 454 11.80 -6.05 -9.88
CA LYS A 454 10.59 -5.87 -10.68
C LYS A 454 10.45 -4.44 -11.22
N LYS A 455 10.74 -3.43 -10.40
CA LYS A 455 10.72 -2.02 -10.82
C LYS A 455 11.70 -1.74 -11.94
N GLN A 456 12.86 -2.42 -11.90
CA GLN A 456 13.91 -2.31 -12.92
C GLN A 456 13.72 -3.29 -14.10
N GLY A 457 12.56 -3.95 -14.20
CA GLY A 457 12.26 -4.86 -15.31
C GLY A 457 13.09 -6.14 -15.33
N ARG A 458 13.69 -6.52 -14.19
CA ARG A 458 14.53 -7.73 -14.07
C ARG A 458 13.70 -8.96 -13.76
N GLU A 459 14.17 -10.10 -14.24
CA GLU A 459 13.55 -11.41 -13.96
C GLU A 459 13.83 -11.85 -12.53
N LEU A 460 12.77 -12.17 -11.77
CA LEU A 460 12.86 -12.42 -10.34
C LEU A 460 13.48 -13.79 -9.99
N LEU A 461 13.03 -14.85 -10.68
CA LEU A 461 13.51 -16.22 -10.40
C LEU A 461 14.96 -16.43 -10.83
N PRO A 462 15.39 -16.04 -12.06
CA PRO A 462 16.79 -16.12 -12.44
C PRO A 462 17.73 -15.33 -11.53
N SER A 463 17.33 -14.12 -11.09
CA SER A 463 18.14 -13.32 -10.17
C SER A 463 18.28 -13.97 -8.78
N LEU A 464 17.21 -14.61 -8.27
CA LEU A 464 17.30 -15.39 -7.04
C LEU A 464 18.17 -16.63 -7.21
N GLU A 465 18.06 -17.34 -8.33
CA GLU A 465 18.89 -18.49 -8.64
C GLU A 465 20.37 -18.11 -8.67
N ALA A 466 20.73 -17.04 -9.38
CA ALA A 466 22.08 -16.47 -9.42
C ALA A 466 22.59 -16.15 -7.99
N THR A 467 21.76 -15.52 -7.16
CA THR A 467 22.07 -15.27 -5.74
C THR A 467 22.39 -16.57 -4.98
N PHE A 468 21.67 -17.66 -5.23
CA PHE A 468 21.93 -18.95 -4.58
C PHE A 468 23.15 -19.67 -5.16
N ASN A 469 23.54 -19.39 -6.39
CA ASN A 469 24.81 -19.86 -7.00
C ASN A 469 26.03 -19.09 -6.48
N GLY A 470 25.84 -17.97 -5.79
CA GLY A 470 26.93 -17.20 -5.23
C GLY A 470 27.28 -15.94 -6.00
N ASP A 471 26.51 -15.61 -7.02
CA ASP A 471 26.67 -14.36 -7.77
C ASP A 471 26.29 -13.15 -6.89
N ASP A 472 26.87 -12.01 -7.17
CA ASP A 472 26.55 -10.77 -6.47
C ASP A 472 25.09 -10.35 -6.77
N PRO A 473 24.19 -10.32 -5.76
CA PRO A 473 22.81 -9.92 -5.96
C PRO A 473 22.64 -8.48 -6.46
N LEU A 474 23.64 -7.63 -6.28
CA LEU A 474 23.62 -6.22 -6.72
C LEU A 474 24.06 -6.07 -8.18
N MET A 475 24.63 -7.13 -8.78
CA MET A 475 25.12 -7.07 -10.15
C MET A 475 24.01 -6.69 -11.13
N GLY A 476 24.23 -5.58 -11.83
CA GLY A 476 23.31 -5.04 -12.83
C GLY A 476 22.04 -4.40 -12.25
N LEU A 477 21.99 -4.10 -10.94
CA LEU A 477 21.01 -3.21 -10.36
C LEU A 477 21.46 -1.75 -10.53
N ASP A 478 20.51 -0.90 -10.82
CA ASP A 478 20.68 0.56 -10.82
C ASP A 478 20.45 1.07 -9.38
N ILE A 479 21.55 1.25 -8.61
CA ILE A 479 21.55 1.62 -7.20
C ILE A 479 22.51 2.77 -6.88
#